data_b38a40335510a29cc8f3869a0c298287
#
_entry.id   b38a40335510a29cc8f3869a0c298287
#
_cell.length_a   1.000
_cell.length_b   1.000
_cell.length_c   1.000
_cell.angle_alpha   90.00
_cell.angle_beta   90.00
_cell.angle_gamma   90.00
#
_symmetry.space_group_name_H-M   'P 1'
#
loop_
_entity.id
_entity.type
_entity.pdbx_description
1 polymer ?
#
loop_
_entity_poly.entity_id
_entity_poly.type
_entity_poly.pdbx_seq_one_letter_code
_entity_poly.pdbx_strand_id
1 'polypeptide(L)'
;MQFGLETAWTQLHAAGGWRLFDTPFARGEEGLAMNGLVWMGRDDEMLQRLEEKLAQGYRCIKLKIGAIDFADELALLARIRERYTAKQVEIRVDANGAFSAAEALQRLTELAAFDLHSIEQPIRQGQWCAMAQLCKQSPIAIALDEELIGVNTPQMRTALLDAIRPHYLVLKPSLHGGMAGTIEWISLARQRSIGTWMTSALESNIGLNAIAQLCAHVYAPTPAMPQGLGTGQLFTDNVDVPLQVRGDRLWFTDAK
;
A
#
# COMPACT_ATOMS: atom_id res chain seq x y z
N MET A 1 -6.29 17.63 5.89
CA MET A 1 -6.34 18.48 7.12
C MET A 1 -6.60 17.64 8.37
N GLN A 2 -7.62 16.77 8.41
CA GLN A 2 -7.96 15.95 9.59
C GLN A 2 -6.76 15.13 10.11
N PHE A 3 -6.05 14.39 9.25
CA PHE A 3 -4.88 13.60 9.62
C PHE A 3 -3.81 14.42 10.36
N GLY A 4 -3.50 15.63 9.87
CA GLY A 4 -2.51 16.49 10.54
C GLY A 4 -2.97 16.98 11.92
N LEU A 5 -4.25 17.30 12.08
CA LEU A 5 -4.81 17.68 13.39
C LEU A 5 -4.81 16.51 14.38
N GLU A 6 -5.20 15.33 13.94
CA GLU A 6 -5.18 14.11 14.76
C GLU A 6 -3.74 13.74 15.14
N THR A 7 -2.78 13.86 14.22
CA THR A 7 -1.36 13.64 14.50
C THR A 7 -0.87 14.60 15.60
N ALA A 8 -1.10 15.91 15.41
CA ALA A 8 -0.69 16.91 16.38
C ALA A 8 -1.36 16.71 17.76
N TRP A 9 -2.66 16.40 17.75
CA TRP A 9 -3.41 16.12 18.97
C TRP A 9 -2.86 14.88 19.70
N THR A 10 -2.64 13.78 18.97
CA THR A 10 -2.10 12.55 19.54
C THR A 10 -0.70 12.79 20.11
N GLN A 11 0.14 13.51 19.37
CA GLN A 11 1.50 13.85 19.82
C GLN A 11 1.49 14.71 21.10
N LEU A 12 0.58 15.66 21.20
CA LEU A 12 0.46 16.53 22.39
C LEU A 12 0.06 15.74 23.64
N HIS A 13 -0.75 14.68 23.49
CA HIS A 13 -1.25 13.87 24.62
C HIS A 13 -0.41 12.61 24.88
N ALA A 14 0.50 12.28 23.97
CA ALA A 14 1.48 11.23 24.20
C ALA A 14 2.57 11.71 25.18
N ALA A 15 3.37 10.79 25.70
CA ALA A 15 4.44 11.09 26.69
C ALA A 15 5.54 12.04 26.13
N GLY A 16 5.28 12.70 25.02
CA GLY A 16 6.15 13.68 24.36
C GLY A 16 6.99 13.09 23.23
N GLY A 17 7.60 13.98 22.45
CA GLY A 17 8.48 13.61 21.34
C GLY A 17 7.74 12.99 20.14
N TRP A 18 8.35 12.02 19.52
CA TRP A 18 7.88 11.41 18.29
C TRP A 18 7.00 10.17 18.50
N ARG A 19 6.86 9.65 19.73
CA ARG A 19 6.01 8.48 20.05
C ARG A 19 4.55 8.91 20.13
N LEU A 20 3.68 8.27 19.36
CA LEU A 20 2.24 8.53 19.34
C LEU A 20 1.43 7.45 20.07
N PHE A 21 1.90 6.21 20.00
CA PHE A 21 1.26 5.04 20.61
C PHE A 21 2.29 4.19 21.35
N ASP A 22 1.86 3.52 22.40
CA ASP A 22 2.71 2.52 23.09
C ASP A 22 2.58 1.16 22.37
N THR A 23 3.53 0.90 21.47
CA THR A 23 3.61 -0.34 20.68
C THR A 23 5.04 -0.86 20.68
N PRO A 24 5.28 -2.16 20.39
CA PRO A 24 6.64 -2.68 20.19
C PRO A 24 7.43 -1.91 19.12
N PHE A 25 6.77 -1.48 18.05
CA PHE A 25 7.38 -0.61 17.04
C PHE A 25 7.87 0.73 17.64
N ALA A 26 7.00 1.43 18.38
CA ALA A 26 7.35 2.73 18.98
C ALA A 26 8.41 2.62 20.08
N ARG A 27 8.63 1.43 20.65
CA ARG A 27 9.72 1.15 21.59
C ARG A 27 10.99 0.66 20.90
N GLY A 28 11.01 0.55 19.56
CA GLY A 28 12.15 0.04 18.81
C GLY A 28 12.39 -1.47 18.93
N GLU A 29 11.43 -2.21 19.45
CA GLU A 29 11.52 -3.66 19.69
C GLU A 29 11.19 -4.45 18.41
N GLU A 30 10.39 -3.87 17.52
CA GLU A 30 9.93 -4.52 16.30
C GLU A 30 9.91 -3.53 15.12
N GLY A 31 10.30 -4.01 13.92
CA GLY A 31 10.18 -3.26 12.68
C GLY A 31 8.95 -3.66 11.89
N LEU A 32 8.32 -2.71 11.18
CA LEU A 32 7.21 -2.95 10.27
C LEU A 32 7.72 -3.45 8.92
N ALA A 33 7.25 -4.60 8.48
CA ALA A 33 7.56 -5.12 7.15
C ALA A 33 7.01 -4.21 6.05
N MET A 34 7.82 -3.95 5.02
CA MET A 34 7.47 -3.08 3.90
C MET A 34 7.55 -3.81 2.56
N ASN A 35 6.74 -3.39 1.61
CA ASN A 35 7.00 -3.72 0.22
C ASN A 35 8.08 -2.78 -0.36
N GLY A 36 8.93 -3.32 -1.21
CA GLY A 36 9.80 -2.54 -2.09
C GLY A 36 8.95 -1.90 -3.18
N LEU A 37 9.23 -0.64 -3.51
CA LEU A 37 8.56 0.07 -4.59
C LEU A 37 9.51 0.18 -5.80
N VAL A 38 9.04 -0.27 -6.96
CA VAL A 38 9.71 -0.09 -8.25
C VAL A 38 8.83 0.79 -9.12
N TRP A 39 9.33 2.00 -9.39
CA TRP A 39 8.67 2.97 -10.25
C TRP A 39 8.78 2.56 -11.72
N MET A 40 7.83 3.04 -12.52
CA MET A 40 7.86 2.91 -13.97
C MET A 40 9.16 3.42 -14.57
N GLY A 41 9.63 2.73 -15.61
CA GLY A 41 10.87 3.04 -16.32
C GLY A 41 11.02 2.07 -17.49
N ARG A 42 12.19 2.08 -18.13
CA ARG A 42 12.52 1.05 -19.12
C ARG A 42 12.72 -0.31 -18.44
N ASP A 43 12.46 -1.38 -19.15
CA ASP A 43 12.52 -2.76 -18.64
C ASP A 43 13.79 -3.06 -17.84
N ASP A 44 14.95 -2.72 -18.40
CA ASP A 44 16.25 -3.00 -17.77
C ASP A 44 16.42 -2.22 -16.45
N GLU A 45 15.96 -0.96 -16.41
CA GLU A 45 16.00 -0.12 -15.21
C GLU A 45 15.05 -0.66 -14.12
N MET A 46 13.85 -1.12 -14.53
CA MET A 46 12.89 -1.71 -13.59
C MET A 46 13.41 -3.03 -13.02
N LEU A 47 14.00 -3.87 -13.85
CA LEU A 47 14.62 -5.13 -13.42
C LEU A 47 15.80 -4.86 -12.47
N GLN A 48 16.68 -3.93 -12.80
CA GLN A 48 17.79 -3.54 -11.93
C GLN A 48 17.28 -3.05 -10.55
N ARG A 49 16.29 -2.13 -10.53
CA ARG A 49 15.69 -1.64 -9.29
C ARG A 49 15.04 -2.74 -8.46
N LEU A 50 14.43 -3.72 -9.13
CA LEU A 50 13.88 -4.90 -8.46
C LEU A 50 15.01 -5.72 -7.81
N GLU A 51 16.08 -6.01 -8.54
CA GLU A 51 17.23 -6.77 -8.03
C GLU A 51 17.90 -6.05 -6.84
N GLU A 52 18.02 -4.72 -6.89
CA GLU A 52 18.50 -3.90 -5.77
C GLU A 52 17.60 -4.05 -4.53
N LYS A 53 16.27 -4.04 -4.70
CA LYS A 53 15.32 -4.27 -3.59
C LYS A 53 15.43 -5.68 -3.03
N LEU A 54 15.57 -6.69 -3.88
CA LEU A 54 15.76 -8.07 -3.43
C LEU A 54 17.07 -8.25 -2.66
N ALA A 55 18.16 -7.61 -3.12
CA ALA A 55 19.45 -7.59 -2.42
C ALA A 55 19.36 -6.91 -1.04
N GLN A 56 18.49 -5.90 -0.89
CA GLN A 56 18.17 -5.26 0.38
C GLN A 56 17.30 -6.13 1.31
N GLY A 57 16.83 -7.29 0.85
CA GLY A 57 16.05 -8.25 1.64
C GLY A 57 14.54 -8.20 1.41
N TYR A 58 14.04 -7.31 0.56
CA TYR A 58 12.60 -7.26 0.24
C TYR A 58 12.14 -8.58 -0.38
N ARG A 59 10.96 -9.05 0.03
CA ARG A 59 10.29 -10.24 -0.52
C ARG A 59 8.90 -9.93 -1.06
N CYS A 60 8.42 -8.71 -0.89
CA CYS A 60 7.21 -8.18 -1.51
C CYS A 60 7.61 -6.94 -2.30
N ILE A 61 7.32 -6.93 -3.59
CA ILE A 61 7.65 -5.83 -4.50
C ILE A 61 6.36 -5.31 -5.14
N LYS A 62 6.17 -3.99 -5.08
CA LYS A 62 5.11 -3.28 -5.80
C LYS A 62 5.68 -2.68 -7.07
N LEU A 63 5.14 -3.08 -8.22
CA LEU A 63 5.49 -2.55 -9.54
C LEU A 63 4.37 -1.62 -10.03
N LYS A 64 4.73 -0.43 -10.48
CA LYS A 64 3.80 0.44 -11.21
C LYS A 64 3.65 -0.05 -12.64
N ILE A 65 2.42 -0.15 -13.14
CA ILE A 65 2.07 -0.55 -14.50
C ILE A 65 1.08 0.45 -15.11
N GLY A 66 0.81 0.32 -16.40
CA GLY A 66 -0.16 1.16 -17.12
C GLY A 66 0.41 2.42 -17.76
N ALA A 67 1.74 2.60 -17.78
CA ALA A 67 2.37 3.77 -18.39
C ALA A 67 3.23 3.47 -19.62
N ILE A 68 3.61 2.22 -19.84
CA ILE A 68 4.33 1.75 -21.02
C ILE A 68 3.43 0.82 -21.83
N ASP A 69 3.92 0.32 -22.97
CA ASP A 69 3.16 -0.67 -23.73
C ASP A 69 2.89 -1.90 -22.87
N PHE A 70 1.66 -2.41 -22.94
CA PHE A 70 1.24 -3.53 -22.10
C PHE A 70 2.01 -4.83 -22.40
N ALA A 71 2.43 -5.03 -23.65
CA ALA A 71 3.26 -6.18 -24.02
C ALA A 71 4.64 -6.11 -23.37
N ASP A 72 5.21 -4.91 -23.21
CA ASP A 72 6.48 -4.71 -22.50
C ASP A 72 6.32 -4.97 -20.99
N GLU A 73 5.17 -4.60 -20.41
CA GLU A 73 4.86 -4.92 -18.99
C GLU A 73 4.77 -6.42 -18.76
N LEU A 74 4.11 -7.16 -19.66
CA LEU A 74 4.04 -8.62 -19.61
C LEU A 74 5.43 -9.27 -19.78
N ALA A 75 6.25 -8.75 -20.70
CA ALA A 75 7.61 -9.23 -20.92
C ALA A 75 8.49 -9.02 -19.67
N LEU A 76 8.38 -7.87 -19.01
CA LEU A 76 9.07 -7.62 -17.74
C LEU A 76 8.65 -8.61 -16.67
N LEU A 77 7.35 -8.84 -16.49
CA LEU A 77 6.83 -9.80 -15.51
C LEU A 77 7.30 -11.23 -15.81
N ALA A 78 7.34 -11.63 -17.09
CA ALA A 78 7.89 -12.92 -17.52
C ALA A 78 9.36 -13.06 -17.13
N ARG A 79 10.20 -12.06 -17.44
CA ARG A 79 11.63 -12.03 -17.04
C ARG A 79 11.83 -12.12 -15.54
N ILE A 80 10.95 -11.48 -14.75
CA ILE A 80 11.00 -11.57 -13.28
C ILE A 80 10.66 -12.99 -12.84
N ARG A 81 9.60 -13.59 -13.39
CA ARG A 81 9.14 -14.95 -13.02
C ARG A 81 10.05 -16.07 -13.49
N GLU A 82 10.81 -15.87 -14.57
CA GLU A 82 11.90 -16.78 -14.96
C GLU A 82 13.00 -16.89 -13.89
N ARG A 83 13.26 -15.80 -13.15
CA ARG A 83 14.31 -15.74 -12.12
C ARG A 83 13.79 -16.02 -10.71
N TYR A 84 12.55 -15.59 -10.40
CA TYR A 84 12.00 -15.61 -9.05
C TYR A 84 10.57 -16.16 -9.05
N THR A 85 10.36 -17.28 -8.39
CA THR A 85 9.03 -17.85 -8.20
C THR A 85 8.16 -16.96 -7.29
N ALA A 86 6.83 -17.13 -7.33
CA ALA A 86 5.91 -16.42 -6.45
C ALA A 86 6.15 -16.72 -4.95
N LYS A 87 6.73 -17.88 -4.61
CA LYS A 87 7.13 -18.23 -3.24
C LYS A 87 8.36 -17.45 -2.75
N GLN A 88 9.22 -17.03 -3.67
CA GLN A 88 10.44 -16.26 -3.35
C GLN A 88 10.15 -14.76 -3.30
N VAL A 89 9.30 -14.27 -4.21
CA VAL A 89 8.98 -12.85 -4.34
C VAL A 89 7.49 -12.67 -4.61
N GLU A 90 6.77 -12.09 -3.65
CA GLU A 90 5.42 -11.60 -3.85
C GLU A 90 5.47 -10.36 -4.74
N ILE A 91 4.67 -10.34 -5.80
CA ILE A 91 4.52 -9.17 -6.67
C ILE A 91 3.11 -8.62 -6.53
N ARG A 92 3.03 -7.33 -6.23
CA ARG A 92 1.83 -6.50 -6.35
C ARG A 92 2.01 -5.56 -7.52
N VAL A 93 0.98 -5.36 -8.32
CA VAL A 93 1.00 -4.36 -9.39
C VAL A 93 0.02 -3.25 -9.10
N ASP A 94 0.32 -2.04 -9.56
CA ASP A 94 -0.53 -0.86 -9.36
C ASP A 94 -0.70 -0.14 -10.70
N ALA A 95 -1.94 -0.16 -11.19
CA ALA A 95 -2.31 0.41 -12.48
C ALA A 95 -2.78 1.87 -12.38
N ASN A 96 -3.02 2.41 -11.18
CA ASN A 96 -3.55 3.78 -10.96
C ASN A 96 -4.71 4.16 -11.90
N GLY A 97 -5.61 3.21 -12.18
CA GLY A 97 -6.77 3.43 -13.04
C GLY A 97 -6.46 3.50 -14.54
N ALA A 98 -5.34 2.96 -14.99
CA ALA A 98 -4.89 3.09 -16.38
C ALA A 98 -5.73 2.30 -17.38
N PHE A 99 -6.36 1.20 -16.96
CA PHE A 99 -7.13 0.38 -17.90
C PHE A 99 -8.53 0.94 -18.14
N SER A 100 -9.03 0.82 -19.37
CA SER A 100 -10.46 1.05 -19.61
C SER A 100 -11.29 -0.09 -19.01
N ALA A 101 -12.53 0.19 -18.62
CA ALA A 101 -13.43 -0.84 -18.10
C ALA A 101 -13.70 -1.97 -19.12
N ALA A 102 -13.63 -1.66 -20.41
CA ALA A 102 -13.88 -2.63 -21.49
C ALA A 102 -12.73 -3.65 -21.65
N GLU A 103 -11.48 -3.24 -21.47
CA GLU A 103 -10.31 -4.08 -21.65
C GLU A 103 -9.77 -4.69 -20.35
N ALA A 104 -10.18 -4.14 -19.20
CA ALA A 104 -9.57 -4.47 -17.91
C ALA A 104 -9.60 -5.98 -17.61
N LEU A 105 -10.73 -6.67 -17.83
CA LEU A 105 -10.83 -8.10 -17.54
C LEU A 105 -9.88 -8.93 -18.41
N GLN A 106 -9.72 -8.58 -19.69
CA GLN A 106 -8.77 -9.24 -20.57
C GLN A 106 -7.34 -9.05 -20.06
N ARG A 107 -6.95 -7.82 -19.74
CA ARG A 107 -5.61 -7.52 -19.21
C ARG A 107 -5.34 -8.23 -17.88
N LEU A 108 -6.33 -8.30 -16.98
CA LEU A 108 -6.23 -9.05 -15.74
C LEU A 108 -6.04 -10.56 -15.98
N THR A 109 -6.68 -11.11 -17.01
CA THR A 109 -6.51 -12.52 -17.40
C THR A 109 -5.10 -12.80 -17.91
N GLU A 110 -4.53 -11.89 -18.71
CA GLU A 110 -3.15 -12.01 -19.19
C GLU A 110 -2.13 -11.86 -18.04
N LEU A 111 -2.34 -10.90 -17.14
CA LEU A 111 -1.51 -10.70 -15.95
C LEU A 111 -1.56 -11.89 -14.97
N ALA A 112 -2.64 -12.67 -14.95
CA ALA A 112 -2.78 -13.82 -14.06
C ALA A 112 -1.74 -14.92 -14.29
N ALA A 113 -1.14 -14.97 -15.50
CA ALA A 113 -0.08 -15.91 -15.82
C ALA A 113 1.19 -15.74 -14.95
N PHE A 114 1.31 -14.60 -14.24
CA PHE A 114 2.51 -14.25 -13.46
C PHE A 114 2.35 -14.43 -11.95
N ASP A 115 1.34 -15.14 -11.47
CA ASP A 115 1.12 -15.39 -10.03
C ASP A 115 1.23 -14.12 -9.18
N LEU A 116 0.51 -13.06 -9.59
CA LEU A 116 0.48 -11.80 -8.86
C LEU A 116 -0.37 -11.91 -7.60
N HIS A 117 0.09 -11.31 -6.49
CA HIS A 117 -0.70 -11.24 -5.27
C HIS A 117 -1.97 -10.41 -5.47
N SER A 118 -1.84 -9.25 -6.08
CA SER A 118 -2.96 -8.33 -6.29
C SER A 118 -2.64 -7.28 -7.36
N ILE A 119 -3.70 -6.70 -7.91
CA ILE A 119 -3.64 -5.47 -8.68
C ILE A 119 -4.36 -4.34 -7.95
N GLU A 120 -3.70 -3.19 -7.83
CA GLU A 120 -4.25 -1.98 -7.24
C GLU A 120 -4.87 -1.11 -8.33
N GLN A 121 -6.10 -0.66 -8.10
CA GLN A 121 -6.91 0.25 -8.91
C GLN A 121 -6.77 0.02 -10.44
N PRO A 122 -7.30 -1.09 -10.97
CA PRO A 122 -7.15 -1.41 -12.40
C PRO A 122 -7.84 -0.40 -13.33
N ILE A 123 -9.03 0.10 -12.96
CA ILE A 123 -9.78 1.11 -13.72
C ILE A 123 -9.94 2.39 -12.90
N ARG A 124 -10.23 3.51 -13.56
CA ARG A 124 -10.45 4.81 -12.89
C ARG A 124 -11.59 4.72 -11.90
N GLN A 125 -11.41 5.44 -10.79
CA GLN A 125 -12.41 5.57 -9.71
C GLN A 125 -13.76 6.11 -10.22
N GLY A 126 -14.82 5.85 -9.45
CA GLY A 126 -16.19 6.27 -9.74
C GLY A 126 -16.96 5.32 -10.65
N GLN A 127 -16.39 4.20 -11.06
CA GLN A 127 -17.02 3.19 -11.91
C GLN A 127 -17.43 1.94 -11.10
N TRP A 128 -18.20 2.13 -10.04
CA TRP A 128 -18.50 1.07 -9.06
C TRP A 128 -19.08 -0.21 -9.67
N CYS A 129 -20.01 -0.08 -10.63
CA CYS A 129 -20.60 -1.24 -11.29
C CYS A 129 -19.56 -2.05 -12.08
N ALA A 130 -18.68 -1.38 -12.82
CA ALA A 130 -17.61 -2.02 -13.57
C ALA A 130 -16.57 -2.65 -12.63
N MET A 131 -16.16 -1.91 -11.59
CA MET A 131 -15.22 -2.41 -10.59
C MET A 131 -15.77 -3.63 -9.83
N ALA A 132 -17.07 -3.63 -9.49
CA ALA A 132 -17.74 -4.77 -8.86
C ALA A 132 -17.74 -6.02 -9.75
N GLN A 133 -17.96 -5.84 -11.05
CA GLN A 133 -17.87 -6.95 -12.02
C GLN A 133 -16.43 -7.48 -12.12
N LEU A 134 -15.44 -6.58 -12.16
CA LEU A 134 -14.03 -6.97 -12.13
C LEU A 134 -13.68 -7.73 -10.87
N CYS A 135 -14.06 -7.25 -9.68
CA CYS A 135 -13.81 -7.94 -8.41
C CYS A 135 -14.42 -9.35 -8.38
N LYS A 136 -15.56 -9.55 -9.05
CA LYS A 136 -16.23 -10.87 -9.12
C LYS A 136 -15.58 -11.81 -10.14
N GLN A 137 -15.02 -11.30 -11.24
CA GLN A 137 -14.59 -12.10 -12.40
C GLN A 137 -13.08 -12.20 -12.55
N SER A 138 -12.33 -11.28 -11.96
CA SER A 138 -10.88 -11.22 -12.06
C SER A 138 -10.22 -12.47 -11.48
N PRO A 139 -9.26 -13.07 -12.20
CA PRO A 139 -8.42 -14.13 -11.66
C PRO A 139 -7.36 -13.63 -10.68
N ILE A 140 -7.16 -12.30 -10.59
CA ILE A 140 -6.23 -11.64 -9.66
C ILE A 140 -7.03 -10.86 -8.63
N ALA A 141 -6.63 -10.92 -7.37
CA ALA A 141 -7.24 -10.13 -6.31
C ALA A 141 -7.08 -8.62 -6.58
N ILE A 142 -8.17 -7.86 -6.41
CA ILE A 142 -8.20 -6.41 -6.66
C ILE A 142 -8.12 -5.65 -5.34
N ALA A 143 -7.25 -4.65 -5.28
CA ALA A 143 -7.11 -3.68 -4.20
C ALA A 143 -7.63 -2.31 -4.65
N LEU A 144 -8.41 -1.63 -3.80
CA LEU A 144 -8.87 -0.27 -4.06
C LEU A 144 -7.96 0.75 -3.38
N ASP A 145 -7.61 1.81 -4.10
CA ASP A 145 -6.85 2.97 -3.62
C ASP A 145 -7.62 4.27 -3.91
N GLU A 146 -7.55 4.78 -5.14
CA GLU A 146 -8.18 6.05 -5.53
C GLU A 146 -9.71 6.03 -5.38
N GLU A 147 -10.33 4.87 -5.40
CA GLU A 147 -11.76 4.70 -5.17
C GLU A 147 -12.20 5.17 -3.78
N LEU A 148 -11.29 5.13 -2.79
CA LEU A 148 -11.57 5.48 -1.40
C LEU A 148 -11.49 7.00 -1.14
N ILE A 149 -10.88 7.76 -2.06
CA ILE A 149 -10.69 9.20 -1.90
C ILE A 149 -12.03 9.92 -2.00
N GLY A 150 -12.34 10.76 -1.00
CA GLY A 150 -13.60 11.51 -0.93
C GLY A 150 -14.77 10.73 -0.32
N VAL A 151 -14.59 9.46 0.04
CA VAL A 151 -15.59 8.64 0.73
C VAL A 151 -15.47 8.87 2.24
N ASN A 152 -16.11 9.94 2.72
CA ASN A 152 -15.81 10.51 4.04
C ASN A 152 -16.82 10.12 5.15
N THR A 153 -17.95 9.48 4.82
CA THR A 153 -18.95 9.10 5.83
C THR A 153 -19.02 7.60 6.02
N PRO A 154 -19.38 7.09 7.22
CA PRO A 154 -19.57 5.66 7.47
C PRO A 154 -20.55 5.02 6.49
N GLN A 155 -21.63 5.72 6.15
CA GLN A 155 -22.64 5.22 5.21
C GLN A 155 -22.09 5.06 3.80
N MET A 156 -21.30 6.05 3.31
CA MET A 156 -20.65 5.96 2.00
C MET A 156 -19.61 4.84 1.96
N ARG A 157 -18.82 4.66 3.01
CA ARG A 157 -17.84 3.57 3.14
C ARG A 157 -18.52 2.20 3.06
N THR A 158 -19.58 2.03 3.85
CA THR A 158 -20.39 0.81 3.83
C THR A 158 -20.97 0.55 2.44
N ALA A 159 -21.59 1.56 1.81
CA ALA A 159 -22.19 1.43 0.49
C ALA A 159 -21.15 1.05 -0.58
N LEU A 160 -19.95 1.65 -0.56
CA LEU A 160 -18.86 1.31 -1.48
C LEU A 160 -18.44 -0.15 -1.32
N LEU A 161 -18.15 -0.58 -0.08
CA LEU A 161 -17.69 -1.94 0.19
C LEU A 161 -18.74 -2.99 -0.18
N ASP A 162 -20.02 -2.72 0.10
CA ASP A 162 -21.11 -3.64 -0.22
C ASP A 162 -21.40 -3.71 -1.72
N ALA A 163 -21.20 -2.60 -2.45
CA ALA A 163 -21.36 -2.54 -3.90
C ALA A 163 -20.23 -3.21 -4.66
N ILE A 164 -18.97 -2.90 -4.31
CA ILE A 164 -17.79 -3.35 -5.09
C ILE A 164 -17.28 -4.71 -4.61
N ARG A 165 -17.26 -4.94 -3.30
CA ARG A 165 -16.69 -6.16 -2.66
C ARG A 165 -15.27 -6.46 -3.10
N PRO A 166 -14.32 -5.54 -2.91
CA PRO A 166 -12.93 -5.75 -3.28
C PRO A 166 -12.26 -6.80 -2.38
N HIS A 167 -11.09 -7.28 -2.80
CA HIS A 167 -10.30 -8.22 -2.01
C HIS A 167 -9.45 -7.49 -0.97
N TYR A 168 -8.99 -6.29 -1.31
CA TYR A 168 -8.12 -5.48 -0.44
C TYR A 168 -8.44 -3.99 -0.52
N LEU A 169 -8.04 -3.26 0.53
CA LEU A 169 -8.00 -1.79 0.54
C LEU A 169 -6.57 -1.31 0.80
N VAL A 170 -6.15 -0.31 0.04
CA VAL A 170 -4.89 0.41 0.24
C VAL A 170 -5.22 1.72 0.97
N LEU A 171 -4.81 1.81 2.23
CA LEU A 171 -5.24 2.89 3.09
C LEU A 171 -4.17 3.97 3.21
N LYS A 172 -4.55 5.21 2.90
CA LYS A 172 -3.74 6.43 3.03
C LYS A 172 -4.37 7.35 4.07
N PRO A 173 -3.93 7.32 5.34
CA PRO A 173 -4.59 8.06 6.42
C PRO A 173 -4.81 9.55 6.12
N SER A 174 -3.88 10.19 5.41
CA SER A 174 -4.01 11.60 5.03
C SER A 174 -5.16 11.89 4.03
N LEU A 175 -5.61 10.87 3.26
CA LEU A 175 -6.65 10.99 2.22
C LEU A 175 -7.97 10.34 2.63
N HIS A 176 -7.95 9.39 3.57
CA HIS A 176 -9.11 8.53 3.87
C HIS A 176 -9.79 8.85 5.21
N GLY A 177 -9.74 10.13 5.63
CA GLY A 177 -10.42 10.61 6.82
C GLY A 177 -9.59 10.56 8.10
N GLY A 178 -8.26 10.68 7.98
CA GLY A 178 -7.36 10.71 9.12
C GLY A 178 -7.13 9.35 9.76
N MET A 179 -6.64 9.35 11.00
CA MET A 179 -6.46 8.14 11.79
C MET A 179 -7.80 7.48 12.11
N ALA A 180 -8.79 8.26 12.55
CA ALA A 180 -10.12 7.77 12.88
C ALA A 180 -10.81 7.14 11.67
N GLY A 181 -10.77 7.81 10.51
CA GLY A 181 -11.33 7.27 9.28
C GLY A 181 -10.64 6.00 8.81
N THR A 182 -9.33 5.92 8.96
CA THR A 182 -8.56 4.71 8.62
C THR A 182 -8.93 3.53 9.52
N ILE A 183 -9.07 3.75 10.82
CA ILE A 183 -9.51 2.73 11.77
C ILE A 183 -10.92 2.23 11.42
N GLU A 184 -11.81 3.14 11.03
CA GLU A 184 -13.17 2.78 10.59
C GLU A 184 -13.14 1.94 9.30
N TRP A 185 -12.34 2.34 8.29
CA TRP A 185 -12.16 1.55 7.08
C TRP A 185 -11.68 0.12 7.39
N ILE A 186 -10.70 -0.04 8.28
CA ILE A 186 -10.19 -1.34 8.71
C ILE A 186 -11.28 -2.16 9.41
N SER A 187 -12.07 -1.53 10.28
CA SER A 187 -13.17 -2.21 10.97
C SER A 187 -14.23 -2.73 10.00
N LEU A 188 -14.65 -1.89 9.04
CA LEU A 188 -15.63 -2.25 8.01
C LEU A 188 -15.09 -3.33 7.06
N ALA A 189 -13.81 -3.27 6.72
CA ALA A 189 -13.12 -4.26 5.89
C ALA A 189 -13.05 -5.63 6.59
N ARG A 190 -12.64 -5.66 7.86
CA ARG A 190 -12.59 -6.89 8.68
C ARG A 190 -13.93 -7.60 8.76
N GLN A 191 -15.04 -6.85 8.94
CA GLN A 191 -16.40 -7.40 8.96
C GLN A 191 -16.80 -8.09 7.65
N ARG A 192 -16.11 -7.79 6.55
CA ARG A 192 -16.36 -8.30 5.19
C ARG A 192 -15.26 -9.23 4.68
N SER A 193 -14.32 -9.62 5.53
CA SER A 193 -13.14 -10.42 5.15
C SER A 193 -12.29 -9.78 4.05
N ILE A 194 -12.26 -8.43 4.00
CA ILE A 194 -11.43 -7.65 3.07
C ILE A 194 -10.09 -7.37 3.76
N GLY A 195 -8.99 -7.71 3.09
CA GLY A 195 -7.65 -7.41 3.58
C GLY A 195 -7.32 -5.91 3.47
N THR A 196 -6.39 -5.44 4.30
CA THR A 196 -5.98 -4.02 4.27
C THR A 196 -4.48 -3.89 4.49
N TRP A 197 -3.86 -2.91 3.85
CA TRP A 197 -2.53 -2.42 4.22
C TRP A 197 -2.49 -0.90 4.14
N MET A 198 -1.54 -0.32 4.86
CA MET A 198 -1.33 1.13 4.83
C MET A 198 -0.19 1.51 3.90
N THR A 199 -0.32 2.68 3.30
CA THR A 199 0.71 3.34 2.53
C THR A 199 0.67 4.85 2.79
N SER A 200 1.71 5.54 2.36
CA SER A 200 1.76 7.00 2.37
C SER A 200 1.19 7.57 1.07
N ALA A 201 0.67 8.79 1.14
CA ALA A 201 0.35 9.64 -0.02
C ALA A 201 1.48 10.65 -0.28
N LEU A 202 2.73 10.26 -0.03
CA LEU A 202 3.94 11.07 -0.13
C LEU A 202 3.99 12.22 0.90
N GLU A 203 3.50 11.99 2.09
CA GLU A 203 3.71 12.89 3.22
C GLU A 203 5.20 13.01 3.56
N SER A 204 5.57 14.11 4.22
CA SER A 204 6.89 14.21 4.84
C SER A 204 7.13 13.06 5.82
N ASN A 205 8.38 12.86 6.23
CA ASN A 205 8.72 11.83 7.22
C ASN A 205 8.04 12.05 8.59
N ILE A 206 7.57 13.25 8.91
CA ILE A 206 6.69 13.52 10.08
C ILE A 206 5.36 12.77 9.91
N GLY A 207 4.71 12.92 8.76
CA GLY A 207 3.46 12.23 8.44
C GLY A 207 3.68 10.72 8.31
N LEU A 208 4.80 10.30 7.71
CA LEU A 208 5.17 8.89 7.60
C LEU A 208 5.34 8.24 8.99
N ASN A 209 5.95 8.94 9.96
CA ASN A 209 6.05 8.47 11.34
C ASN A 209 4.66 8.23 11.94
N ALA A 210 3.73 9.16 11.74
CA ALA A 210 2.37 9.01 12.25
C ALA A 210 1.64 7.83 11.61
N ILE A 211 1.80 7.62 10.29
CA ILE A 211 1.23 6.46 9.58
C ILE A 211 1.84 5.16 10.08
N ALA A 212 3.16 5.09 10.24
CA ALA A 212 3.85 3.90 10.72
C ALA A 212 3.40 3.50 12.13
N GLN A 213 3.28 4.47 13.04
CA GLN A 213 2.82 4.20 14.40
C GLN A 213 1.32 3.82 14.45
N LEU A 214 0.48 4.47 13.64
CA LEU A 214 -0.92 4.03 13.49
C LEU A 214 -0.98 2.60 12.96
N CYS A 215 -0.18 2.26 11.96
CA CYS A 215 -0.07 0.91 11.40
C CYS A 215 0.28 -0.11 12.49
N ALA A 216 1.32 0.14 13.28
CA ALA A 216 1.71 -0.71 14.40
C ALA A 216 0.60 -0.86 15.44
N HIS A 217 -0.14 0.23 15.71
CA HIS A 217 -1.23 0.24 16.69
C HIS A 217 -2.44 -0.60 16.25
N VAL A 218 -2.87 -0.47 14.99
CA VAL A 218 -4.13 -1.07 14.54
C VAL A 218 -3.98 -2.52 14.03
N TYR A 219 -2.78 -2.92 13.62
CA TYR A 219 -2.48 -4.27 13.18
C TYR A 219 -1.79 -5.13 14.24
N ALA A 220 -1.65 -4.62 15.47
CA ALA A 220 -1.03 -5.38 16.56
C ALA A 220 -1.59 -6.82 16.68
N PRO A 221 -0.75 -7.82 17.06
CA PRO A 221 0.66 -7.64 17.44
C PRO A 221 1.61 -7.34 16.26
N THR A 222 1.35 -7.84 15.07
CA THR A 222 2.21 -7.60 13.89
C THR A 222 1.34 -7.56 12.63
N PRO A 223 1.54 -6.61 11.71
CA PRO A 223 0.86 -6.60 10.42
C PRO A 223 1.11 -7.91 9.67
N ALA A 224 0.05 -8.55 9.21
CA ALA A 224 0.15 -9.82 8.48
C ALA A 224 0.76 -9.66 7.08
N MET A 225 0.74 -8.44 6.53
CA MET A 225 1.20 -8.13 5.17
C MET A 225 2.24 -7.00 5.17
N PRO A 226 3.20 -7.00 4.21
CA PRO A 226 4.08 -5.86 4.00
C PRO A 226 3.30 -4.59 3.67
N GLN A 227 3.70 -3.47 4.29
CA GLN A 227 3.07 -2.17 4.19
C GLN A 227 3.80 -1.25 3.21
N GLY A 228 3.11 -0.25 2.65
CA GLY A 228 3.69 0.71 1.71
C GLY A 228 4.37 1.91 2.40
N LEU A 229 5.30 1.67 3.33
CA LEU A 229 5.88 2.70 4.19
C LEU A 229 7.30 3.13 3.77
N GLY A 230 7.78 2.70 2.61
CA GLY A 230 9.12 3.03 2.11
C GLY A 230 9.26 4.40 1.45
N THR A 231 8.24 5.22 1.42
CA THR A 231 8.18 6.48 0.66
C THR A 231 9.09 7.58 1.21
N GLY A 232 9.50 7.52 2.47
CA GLY A 232 10.47 8.46 3.05
C GLY A 232 11.83 8.45 2.34
N GLN A 233 12.18 7.35 1.66
CA GLN A 233 13.40 7.24 0.87
C GLN A 233 13.37 8.05 -0.45
N LEU A 234 12.20 8.57 -0.84
CA LEU A 234 12.03 9.37 -2.06
C LEU A 234 12.42 10.84 -1.86
N PHE A 235 12.58 11.29 -0.62
CA PHE A 235 12.90 12.68 -0.29
C PHE A 235 14.35 12.82 0.16
N THR A 236 15.00 13.88 -0.31
CA THR A 236 16.37 14.25 0.07
C THR A 236 16.41 15.27 1.22
N ASP A 237 15.28 15.95 1.47
CA ASP A 237 15.12 16.98 2.49
C ASP A 237 14.09 16.53 3.54
N ASN A 238 14.52 15.64 4.42
CA ASN A 238 13.71 15.09 5.50
C ASN A 238 13.99 15.81 6.83
N VAL A 239 12.94 15.98 7.64
CA VAL A 239 13.09 16.38 9.05
C VAL A 239 13.73 15.23 9.82
N ASP A 240 14.53 15.54 10.82
CA ASP A 240 15.12 14.53 11.70
C ASP A 240 14.03 13.90 12.60
N VAL A 241 13.57 12.73 12.19
CA VAL A 241 12.60 11.90 12.92
C VAL A 241 13.18 10.52 13.15
N PRO A 242 12.83 9.84 14.24
CA PRO A 242 13.42 8.56 14.62
C PRO A 242 12.90 7.39 13.77
N LEU A 243 12.99 7.50 12.46
CA LEU A 243 12.64 6.44 11.52
C LEU A 243 13.86 5.97 10.74
N GLN A 244 14.09 4.67 10.71
CA GLN A 244 15.18 4.07 9.95
C GLN A 244 14.71 2.85 9.16
N VAL A 245 15.08 2.78 7.89
CA VAL A 245 14.90 1.57 7.08
C VAL A 245 16.09 0.63 7.29
N ARG A 246 15.81 -0.62 7.66
CA ARG A 246 16.79 -1.71 7.78
C ARG A 246 16.27 -2.92 7.03
N GLY A 247 16.90 -3.24 5.90
CA GLY A 247 16.42 -4.27 5.01
C GLY A 247 15.01 -3.93 4.49
N ASP A 248 14.10 -4.87 4.62
CA ASP A 248 12.69 -4.74 4.25
C ASP A 248 11.79 -4.19 5.37
N ARG A 249 12.37 -3.60 6.42
CA ARG A 249 11.61 -3.11 7.59
C ARG A 249 11.87 -1.66 7.91
N LEU A 250 10.80 -0.96 8.29
CA LEU A 250 10.85 0.35 8.90
C LEU A 250 10.93 0.19 10.42
N TRP A 251 11.88 0.86 11.02
CA TRP A 251 12.13 0.85 12.46
C TRP A 251 11.93 2.22 13.06
N PHE A 252 11.36 2.25 14.26
CA PHE A 252 11.44 3.42 15.12
C PHE A 252 12.74 3.30 15.96
N THR A 253 13.58 4.32 15.88
CA THR A 253 14.85 4.37 16.64
C THR A 253 14.72 5.44 17.70
N ASP A 254 15.09 5.13 18.96
CA ASP A 254 15.14 6.18 19.95
C ASP A 254 16.02 7.33 19.44
N ALA A 255 15.46 8.53 19.41
CA ALA A 255 16.26 9.73 19.24
C ALA A 255 17.22 9.79 20.45
N LYS A 256 18.52 9.68 20.18
CA LYS A 256 19.56 9.90 21.19
C LYS A 256 19.54 11.33 21.66
#